data_510d56a9abcd64c11fd83222b56ef3a9
#
_entry.id   510d56a9abcd64c11fd83222b56ef3a9
#
_cell.length_a   1.000
_cell.length_b   1.000
_cell.length_c   1.000
_cell.angle_alpha   90.00
_cell.angle_beta   90.00
_cell.angle_gamma   90.00
#
_symmetry.space_group_name_H-M   'P 1'
#
loop_
_entity.id
_entity.type
_entity.pdbx_description
1 polymer ?
#
loop_
_entity_poly.entity_id
_entity_poly.type
_entity_poly.pdbx_seq_one_letter_code
_entity_poly.pdbx_strand_id
1 'polypeptide(L)'
;MHLTLSVALLLLIIMLGPLLLAIGALVLAVKWQRPASRRLLLLLLLPQCLIAAVMLWQGLNAVGLALPMMAWLVLFCALLTLLFGRWRPQAWPQALVSGWALFILLAAAFWFYPQHQSAMEWARHQQQVQHNLGLLQRQAWADLDRLPSGQQRELFFRAVEQDYPVESYHYFIRQGISPLDRQEFGFTPFSNAIEHHNPVALDLFLTLMTPAQIQALTFDHDPLRDLRLEPPYHDAVRKKFYRSMALLLKARPDWIHPRSGSSPSYFTTAIFNGYTESANFLLAWLPAPQGVWQLALLALNGQTQPLMTALHQQPAQLEETLTEGEGRSMSLMEWLIKYAAQPTRQAVLESNLIAWDRFQHASADGKVENTLVNEARGNWRFRDENPTVLQQVLVSAVRQRATLPAAQLADILRYDEQGVTLAMLIEAGLPCSRLLSVSALLKEDDNDIRARQRIAQRCSAPT
;
A
#
# COMPACT_ATOMS: atom_id res chain seq x y z
N MET A 1 17.61 -16.23 11.82
CA MET A 1 17.38 -17.17 12.94
C MET A 1 17.40 -18.60 12.38
N HIS A 2 18.53 -19.33 12.50
CA HIS A 2 18.63 -20.70 12.05
C HIS A 2 18.00 -21.61 13.13
N LEU A 3 16.76 -22.06 12.91
CA LEU A 3 16.22 -23.16 13.68
C LEU A 3 17.09 -24.40 13.42
N THR A 4 17.71 -24.95 14.44
CA THR A 4 18.42 -26.21 14.30
C THR A 4 17.46 -27.32 13.89
N LEU A 5 17.91 -28.24 13.04
CA LEU A 5 17.10 -29.35 12.50
C LEU A 5 16.36 -30.11 13.60
N SER A 6 16.97 -30.24 14.78
CA SER A 6 16.39 -30.87 15.98
C SER A 6 15.18 -30.14 16.54
N VAL A 7 15.16 -28.79 16.52
CA VAL A 7 14.00 -27.99 16.99
C VAL A 7 12.85 -28.07 15.99
N ALA A 8 13.16 -28.08 14.70
CA ALA A 8 12.15 -28.27 13.67
C ALA A 8 11.50 -29.66 13.72
N LEU A 9 12.31 -30.71 13.96
CA LEU A 9 11.83 -32.08 14.12
C LEU A 9 10.98 -32.25 15.39
N LEU A 10 11.38 -31.63 16.49
CA LEU A 10 10.62 -31.60 17.74
C LEU A 10 9.27 -30.92 17.58
N LEU A 11 9.23 -29.77 16.91
CA LEU A 11 8.00 -29.05 16.57
C LEU A 11 7.09 -29.89 15.66
N LEU A 12 7.66 -30.60 14.69
CA LEU A 12 6.92 -31.46 13.79
C LEU A 12 6.29 -32.66 14.55
N ILE A 13 7.03 -33.28 15.49
CA ILE A 13 6.52 -34.37 16.33
C ILE A 13 5.42 -33.88 17.28
N ILE A 14 5.59 -32.70 17.88
CA ILE A 14 4.59 -32.08 18.76
C ILE A 14 3.30 -31.74 17.99
N MET A 15 3.41 -31.27 16.75
CA MET A 15 2.29 -30.90 15.90
C MET A 15 1.58 -32.09 15.25
N LEU A 16 2.34 -33.06 14.71
CA LEU A 16 1.80 -34.22 14.00
C LEU A 16 1.49 -35.41 14.91
N GLY A 17 2.14 -35.51 16.08
CA GLY A 17 1.94 -36.61 17.02
C GLY A 17 0.48 -36.84 17.40
N PRO A 18 -0.27 -35.82 17.85
CA PRO A 18 -1.69 -35.93 18.16
C PRO A 18 -2.57 -36.34 16.95
N LEU A 19 -2.23 -35.86 15.76
CA LEU A 19 -2.94 -36.22 14.54
C LEU A 19 -2.73 -37.69 14.16
N LEU A 20 -1.49 -38.16 14.23
CA LEU A 20 -1.15 -39.55 13.94
C LEU A 20 -1.77 -40.51 14.97
N LEU A 21 -1.78 -40.13 16.25
CA LEU A 21 -2.46 -40.90 17.30
C LEU A 21 -3.98 -40.89 17.13
N ALA A 22 -4.58 -39.78 16.71
CA ALA A 22 -6.01 -39.71 16.40
C ALA A 22 -6.37 -40.60 15.20
N ILE A 23 -5.55 -40.61 14.14
CA ILE A 23 -5.70 -41.51 12.99
C ILE A 23 -5.52 -42.96 13.41
N GLY A 24 -4.53 -43.29 14.24
CA GLY A 24 -4.33 -44.63 14.78
C GLY A 24 -5.51 -45.10 15.63
N ALA A 25 -6.05 -44.25 16.48
CA ALA A 25 -7.26 -44.52 17.25
C ALA A 25 -8.50 -44.75 16.36
N LEU A 26 -8.63 -43.99 15.25
CA LEU A 26 -9.66 -44.18 14.24
C LEU A 26 -9.57 -45.53 13.55
N VAL A 27 -8.36 -45.92 13.13
CA VAL A 27 -8.09 -47.21 12.47
C VAL A 27 -8.39 -48.40 13.44
N LEU A 28 -8.01 -48.27 14.71
CA LEU A 28 -8.32 -49.26 15.73
C LEU A 28 -9.83 -49.37 15.99
N ALA A 29 -10.56 -48.26 16.01
CA ALA A 29 -12.01 -48.23 16.21
C ALA A 29 -12.78 -48.80 15.01
N VAL A 30 -12.25 -48.60 13.79
CA VAL A 30 -12.82 -49.22 12.57
C VAL A 30 -12.68 -50.75 12.60
N LYS A 31 -11.61 -51.25 13.19
CA LYS A 31 -11.43 -52.71 13.38
C LYS A 31 -12.31 -53.32 14.49
N TRP A 32 -12.81 -52.50 15.43
CA TRP A 32 -13.70 -52.96 16.48
C TRP A 32 -15.14 -53.07 15.99
N GLN A 33 -15.75 -54.29 16.07
CA GLN A 33 -17.00 -54.65 15.40
C GLN A 33 -18.31 -54.08 16.01
N ARG A 34 -18.27 -53.10 16.92
CA ARG A 34 -19.48 -52.54 17.55
C ARG A 34 -19.92 -51.22 16.95
N PRO A 35 -21.15 -51.14 16.34
CA PRO A 35 -21.59 -49.93 15.60
C PRO A 35 -21.79 -48.69 16.47
N ALA A 36 -22.11 -48.84 17.76
CA ALA A 36 -22.27 -47.73 18.70
C ALA A 36 -20.93 -47.00 18.97
N SER A 37 -19.82 -47.75 19.07
CA SER A 37 -18.49 -47.19 19.29
C SER A 37 -17.96 -46.38 18.09
N ARG A 38 -18.33 -46.76 16.88
CA ARG A 38 -18.00 -46.04 15.63
C ARG A 38 -18.63 -44.65 15.57
N ARG A 39 -19.91 -44.54 15.91
CA ARG A 39 -20.62 -43.26 15.90
C ARG A 39 -20.08 -42.28 16.93
N LEU A 40 -19.76 -42.80 18.11
CA LEU A 40 -19.22 -42.01 19.21
C LEU A 40 -17.83 -41.47 18.88
N LEU A 41 -16.96 -42.31 18.27
CA LEU A 41 -15.62 -41.92 17.89
C LEU A 41 -15.59 -40.88 16.76
N LEU A 42 -16.50 -40.99 15.78
CA LEU A 42 -16.69 -39.98 14.74
C LEU A 42 -17.15 -38.66 15.33
N LEU A 43 -18.09 -38.67 16.28
CA LEU A 43 -18.57 -37.48 16.98
C LEU A 43 -17.47 -36.79 17.81
N LEU A 44 -16.49 -37.53 18.34
CA LEU A 44 -15.36 -37.03 19.11
C LEU A 44 -14.23 -36.47 18.21
N LEU A 45 -14.04 -37.05 17.04
CA LEU A 45 -12.96 -36.66 16.11
C LEU A 45 -13.35 -35.49 15.17
N LEU A 46 -14.64 -35.38 14.82
CA LEU A 46 -15.11 -34.35 13.91
C LEU A 46 -14.83 -32.91 14.39
N PRO A 47 -15.07 -32.55 15.66
CA PRO A 47 -14.69 -31.21 16.16
C PRO A 47 -13.17 -30.97 16.16
N GLN A 48 -12.36 -32.01 16.42
CA GLN A 48 -10.90 -31.88 16.42
C GLN A 48 -10.34 -31.67 15.03
N CYS A 49 -10.87 -32.36 14.03
CA CYS A 49 -10.52 -32.12 12.63
C CYS A 49 -10.94 -30.73 12.16
N LEU A 50 -12.11 -30.25 12.62
CA LEU A 50 -12.60 -28.92 12.30
C LEU A 50 -11.71 -27.82 12.92
N ILE A 51 -11.34 -27.98 14.18
CA ILE A 51 -10.41 -27.07 14.88
C ILE A 51 -9.04 -27.07 14.20
N ALA A 52 -8.50 -28.23 13.87
CA ALA A 52 -7.23 -28.36 13.15
C ALA A 52 -7.28 -27.70 11.76
N ALA A 53 -8.39 -27.85 11.03
CA ALA A 53 -8.59 -27.24 9.72
C ALA A 53 -8.71 -25.70 9.82
N VAL A 54 -9.43 -25.16 10.79
CA VAL A 54 -9.55 -23.72 11.03
C VAL A 54 -8.20 -23.11 11.40
N MET A 55 -7.37 -23.83 12.13
CA MET A 55 -6.04 -23.36 12.54
C MET A 55 -5.00 -23.42 11.43
N LEU A 56 -5.06 -24.39 10.54
CA LEU A 56 -4.27 -24.40 9.30
C LEU A 56 -4.65 -23.24 8.38
N TRP A 57 -5.92 -22.82 8.41
CA TRP A 57 -6.40 -21.69 7.64
C TRP A 57 -5.92 -20.33 8.20
N GLN A 58 -5.87 -20.18 9.52
CA GLN A 58 -5.52 -18.88 10.15
C GLN A 58 -4.01 -18.60 10.21
N GLY A 59 -3.18 -19.50 9.73
CA GLY A 59 -1.72 -19.33 9.70
C GLY A 59 -1.06 -19.52 11.07
N LEU A 60 0.05 -20.19 11.08
CA LEU A 60 0.86 -20.62 12.24
C LEU A 60 1.36 -19.52 13.19
N ASN A 61 1.00 -18.25 12.97
CA ASN A 61 1.64 -17.10 13.63
C ASN A 61 1.11 -16.72 15.03
N ALA A 62 -0.03 -17.26 15.46
CA ALA A 62 -0.66 -16.74 16.69
C ALA A 62 -0.60 -17.67 17.91
N VAL A 63 -0.22 -18.93 17.78
CA VAL A 63 -0.51 -19.89 18.86
C VAL A 63 0.59 -20.92 19.07
N GLY A 64 1.79 -20.47 19.40
CA GLY A 64 2.92 -21.35 19.70
C GLY A 64 2.57 -22.56 20.55
N LEU A 65 2.91 -22.69 21.78
CA LEU A 65 2.88 -23.91 22.63
C LEU A 65 1.49 -24.31 23.19
N ALA A 66 0.50 -23.42 23.24
CA ALA A 66 -0.79 -23.68 23.88
C ALA A 66 -1.65 -24.74 23.15
N LEU A 67 -1.58 -24.76 21.83
CA LEU A 67 -2.35 -25.65 20.97
C LEU A 67 -1.94 -27.14 21.06
N PRO A 68 -0.64 -27.48 20.96
CA PRO A 68 -0.24 -28.86 21.14
C PRO A 68 -0.56 -29.35 22.56
N MET A 69 -0.44 -28.52 23.60
CA MET A 69 -0.84 -28.91 24.97
C MET A 69 -2.35 -29.17 25.06
N MET A 70 -3.20 -28.41 24.42
CA MET A 70 -4.63 -28.67 24.36
C MET A 70 -4.96 -29.96 23.59
N ALA A 71 -4.29 -30.21 22.48
CA ALA A 71 -4.46 -31.44 21.71
C ALA A 71 -4.07 -32.68 22.54
N TRP A 72 -2.99 -32.60 23.28
CA TRP A 72 -2.56 -33.67 24.20
C TRP A 72 -3.53 -33.88 25.37
N LEU A 73 -4.08 -32.82 25.94
CA LEU A 73 -5.09 -32.89 26.99
C LEU A 73 -6.39 -33.56 26.50
N VAL A 74 -6.82 -33.21 25.30
CA VAL A 74 -7.98 -33.82 24.62
C VAL A 74 -7.75 -35.31 24.38
N LEU A 75 -6.54 -35.67 23.91
CA LEU A 75 -6.16 -37.05 23.69
C LEU A 75 -6.13 -37.85 25.01
N PHE A 76 -5.58 -37.25 26.07
CA PHE A 76 -5.54 -37.85 27.42
C PHE A 76 -6.95 -38.05 27.97
N CYS A 77 -7.85 -37.09 27.86
CA CYS A 77 -9.25 -37.22 28.25
C CYS A 77 -9.96 -38.29 27.42
N ALA A 78 -9.72 -38.39 26.12
CA ALA A 78 -10.27 -39.44 25.27
C ALA A 78 -9.76 -40.83 25.68
N LEU A 79 -8.48 -40.94 26.03
CA LEU A 79 -7.87 -42.21 26.47
C LEU A 79 -8.44 -42.67 27.83
N LEU A 80 -8.54 -41.73 28.79
CA LEU A 80 -9.16 -42.01 30.10
C LEU A 80 -10.62 -42.46 29.92
N THR A 81 -11.32 -41.82 29.01
CA THR A 81 -12.70 -42.13 28.71
C THR A 81 -12.85 -43.55 28.12
N LEU A 82 -11.92 -43.94 27.24
CA LEU A 82 -11.86 -45.34 26.72
C LEU A 82 -11.53 -46.37 27.80
N LEU A 83 -10.64 -46.04 28.72
CA LEU A 83 -10.27 -46.92 29.83
C LEU A 83 -11.41 -47.08 30.85
N PHE A 84 -12.06 -45.99 31.26
CA PHE A 84 -13.17 -46.04 32.20
C PHE A 84 -14.46 -46.64 31.57
N GLY A 85 -14.66 -46.50 30.26
CA GLY A 85 -15.78 -47.07 29.55
C GLY A 85 -15.85 -48.61 29.54
N ARG A 86 -14.74 -49.24 29.82
CA ARG A 86 -14.67 -50.68 29.97
C ARG A 86 -15.34 -51.16 31.28
N TRP A 87 -15.50 -50.27 32.28
CA TRP A 87 -15.94 -50.64 33.62
C TRP A 87 -17.40 -50.36 33.93
N ARG A 88 -18.09 -49.38 33.28
CA ARG A 88 -19.54 -49.10 33.45
C ARG A 88 -20.22 -48.55 32.19
N PRO A 89 -20.84 -49.41 31.38
CA PRO A 89 -21.35 -48.98 30.04
C PRO A 89 -22.61 -48.13 30.06
N GLN A 90 -23.40 -48.07 31.15
CA GLN A 90 -24.71 -47.38 31.14
C GLN A 90 -24.67 -45.91 31.56
N ALA A 91 -23.70 -45.43 32.35
CA ALA A 91 -23.56 -44.05 32.77
C ALA A 91 -22.61 -43.21 31.85
N TRP A 92 -22.11 -43.82 30.82
CA TRP A 92 -21.02 -43.37 30.01
C TRP A 92 -21.32 -42.15 29.12
N PRO A 93 -22.46 -42.07 28.41
CA PRO A 93 -22.71 -40.96 27.51
C PRO A 93 -22.85 -39.60 28.23
N GLN A 94 -23.47 -39.62 29.42
CA GLN A 94 -23.70 -38.41 30.20
C GLN A 94 -22.38 -37.87 30.83
N ALA A 95 -21.56 -38.75 31.36
CA ALA A 95 -20.24 -38.37 31.89
C ALA A 95 -19.31 -37.83 30.81
N LEU A 96 -19.37 -38.39 29.62
CA LEU A 96 -18.63 -37.93 28.44
C LEU A 96 -19.05 -36.52 27.98
N VAL A 97 -20.35 -36.31 27.80
CA VAL A 97 -20.89 -35.03 27.37
C VAL A 97 -20.58 -33.94 28.41
N SER A 98 -20.72 -34.25 29.69
CA SER A 98 -20.41 -33.33 30.77
C SER A 98 -18.93 -33.02 30.88
N GLY A 99 -18.05 -34.02 30.69
CA GLY A 99 -16.59 -33.83 30.68
C GLY A 99 -16.12 -32.98 29.51
N TRP A 100 -16.70 -33.21 28.33
CA TRP A 100 -16.41 -32.37 27.14
C TRP A 100 -16.93 -30.96 27.28
N ALA A 101 -18.13 -30.76 27.81
CA ALA A 101 -18.68 -29.41 28.04
C ALA A 101 -17.82 -28.64 29.04
N LEU A 102 -17.41 -29.27 30.14
CA LEU A 102 -16.49 -28.69 31.13
C LEU A 102 -15.12 -28.35 30.51
N PHE A 103 -14.59 -29.28 29.69
CA PHE A 103 -13.31 -29.07 29.02
C PHE A 103 -13.38 -27.90 28.04
N ILE A 104 -14.43 -27.79 27.21
CA ILE A 104 -14.63 -26.69 26.29
C ILE A 104 -14.75 -25.37 27.05
N LEU A 105 -15.48 -25.35 28.17
CA LEU A 105 -15.63 -24.17 29.04
C LEU A 105 -14.28 -23.74 29.65
N LEU A 106 -13.51 -24.69 30.16
CA LEU A 106 -12.19 -24.41 30.72
C LEU A 106 -11.19 -23.97 29.68
N ALA A 107 -11.20 -24.59 28.50
CA ALA A 107 -10.35 -24.21 27.39
C ALA A 107 -10.71 -22.82 26.86
N ALA A 108 -12.01 -22.52 26.73
CA ALA A 108 -12.49 -21.20 26.40
C ALA A 108 -12.11 -20.17 27.46
N ALA A 109 -12.31 -20.46 28.74
CA ALA A 109 -11.92 -19.58 29.82
C ALA A 109 -10.40 -19.32 29.85
N PHE A 110 -9.58 -20.36 29.66
CA PHE A 110 -8.14 -20.23 29.59
C PHE A 110 -7.66 -19.41 28.40
N TRP A 111 -8.36 -19.54 27.25
CA TRP A 111 -8.05 -18.78 26.04
C TRP A 111 -8.51 -17.32 26.12
N PHE A 112 -9.76 -17.08 26.56
CA PHE A 112 -10.33 -15.74 26.57
C PHE A 112 -9.88 -14.91 27.77
N TYR A 113 -9.52 -15.53 28.89
CA TYR A 113 -9.17 -14.80 30.11
C TYR A 113 -7.93 -13.91 29.96
N PRO A 114 -6.76 -14.39 29.43
CA PRO A 114 -5.60 -13.51 29.22
C PRO A 114 -5.87 -12.41 28.18
N GLN A 115 -6.59 -12.73 27.11
CA GLN A 115 -6.95 -11.74 26.09
C GLN A 115 -7.90 -10.69 26.65
N HIS A 116 -8.85 -11.10 27.47
CA HIS A 116 -9.75 -10.17 28.11
C HIS A 116 -9.06 -9.29 29.17
N GLN A 117 -8.13 -9.84 29.93
CA GLN A 117 -7.31 -9.07 30.87
C GLN A 117 -6.44 -8.04 30.14
N SER A 118 -5.69 -8.45 29.12
CA SER A 118 -4.86 -7.53 28.34
C SER A 118 -5.70 -6.46 27.62
N ALA A 119 -6.88 -6.80 27.12
CA ALA A 119 -7.81 -5.84 26.52
C ALA A 119 -8.35 -4.84 27.55
N MET A 120 -8.68 -5.32 28.77
CA MET A 120 -9.12 -4.43 29.85
C MET A 120 -8.00 -3.54 30.39
N GLU A 121 -6.79 -4.08 30.52
CA GLU A 121 -5.62 -3.29 30.93
C GLU A 121 -5.29 -2.24 29.86
N TRP A 122 -5.33 -2.62 28.60
CA TRP A 122 -5.16 -1.68 27.49
C TRP A 122 -6.24 -0.60 27.49
N ALA A 123 -7.53 -0.96 27.69
CA ALA A 123 -8.62 -0.01 27.76
C ALA A 123 -8.48 0.97 28.95
N ARG A 124 -8.08 0.46 30.13
CA ARG A 124 -7.80 1.31 31.31
C ARG A 124 -6.63 2.25 31.06
N HIS A 125 -5.56 1.73 30.43
CA HIS A 125 -4.41 2.55 30.06
C HIS A 125 -4.82 3.67 29.09
N GLN A 126 -5.59 3.35 28.04
CA GLN A 126 -6.13 4.33 27.10
C GLN A 126 -7.02 5.37 27.80
N GLN A 127 -7.90 4.95 28.71
CA GLN A 127 -8.72 5.90 29.50
C GLN A 127 -7.86 6.82 30.34
N GLN A 128 -6.80 6.29 30.95
CA GLN A 128 -5.86 7.09 31.75
C GLN A 128 -5.09 8.09 30.90
N VAL A 129 -4.60 7.66 29.71
CA VAL A 129 -3.95 8.55 28.74
C VAL A 129 -4.90 9.67 28.29
N GLN A 130 -6.14 9.34 27.96
CA GLN A 130 -7.16 10.34 27.58
C GLN A 130 -7.49 11.31 28.74
N HIS A 131 -7.59 10.80 29.95
CA HIS A 131 -7.77 11.65 31.15
C HIS A 131 -6.60 12.63 31.30
N ASN A 132 -5.36 12.14 31.20
CA ASN A 132 -4.15 12.93 31.31
C ASN A 132 -4.01 13.96 30.17
N LEU A 133 -4.40 13.60 28.95
CA LEU A 133 -4.50 14.52 27.81
C LEU A 133 -5.53 15.63 28.10
N GLY A 134 -6.66 15.30 28.75
CA GLY A 134 -7.64 16.27 29.19
C GLY A 134 -7.11 17.23 30.27
N LEU A 135 -6.21 16.79 31.15
CA LEU A 135 -5.50 17.67 32.09
C LEU A 135 -4.55 18.62 31.35
N LEU A 136 -3.83 18.09 30.38
CA LEU A 136 -2.92 18.87 29.52
C LEU A 136 -3.67 19.94 28.71
N GLN A 137 -4.82 19.59 28.14
CA GLN A 137 -5.66 20.51 27.37
C GLN A 137 -6.20 21.66 28.24
N ARG A 138 -6.51 21.38 29.50
CA ARG A 138 -6.99 22.37 30.48
C ARG A 138 -5.83 23.10 31.19
N GLN A 139 -4.59 22.78 30.86
CA GLN A 139 -3.38 23.33 31.46
C GLN A 139 -3.33 23.12 32.99
N ALA A 140 -3.83 21.98 33.46
CA ALA A 140 -3.85 21.62 34.88
C ALA A 140 -2.45 21.15 35.34
N TRP A 141 -1.46 22.05 35.28
CA TRP A 141 -0.05 21.77 35.53
C TRP A 141 0.22 21.10 36.87
N ALA A 142 -0.42 21.56 37.94
CA ALA A 142 -0.25 21.00 39.28
C ALA A 142 -0.70 19.54 39.39
N ASP A 143 -1.67 19.11 38.60
CA ASP A 143 -2.11 17.71 38.56
C ASP A 143 -1.16 16.87 37.68
N LEU A 144 -0.63 17.46 36.64
CA LEU A 144 0.37 16.84 35.78
C LEU A 144 1.70 16.63 36.52
N ASP A 145 2.10 17.52 37.40
CA ASP A 145 3.31 17.39 38.24
C ASP A 145 3.25 16.17 39.17
N ARG A 146 2.04 15.70 39.53
CA ARG A 146 1.84 14.50 40.36
C ARG A 146 1.95 13.19 39.58
N LEU A 147 1.96 13.24 38.26
CA LEU A 147 2.07 12.05 37.44
C LEU A 147 3.48 11.42 37.53
N PRO A 148 3.59 10.10 37.54
CA PRO A 148 4.88 9.43 37.43
C PRO A 148 5.63 9.87 36.17
N SER A 149 6.95 9.94 36.23
CA SER A 149 7.80 10.40 35.12
C SER A 149 7.59 9.62 33.84
N GLY A 150 7.29 8.30 33.92
CA GLY A 150 6.97 7.47 32.75
C GLY A 150 5.69 7.94 32.06
N GLN A 151 4.64 8.27 32.82
CA GLN A 151 3.39 8.79 32.26
C GLN A 151 3.55 10.19 31.67
N GLN A 152 4.38 11.06 32.31
CA GLN A 152 4.68 12.39 31.75
C GLN A 152 5.42 12.27 30.40
N ARG A 153 6.38 11.32 30.26
CA ARG A 153 7.06 11.06 28.98
C ARG A 153 6.10 10.55 27.90
N GLU A 154 5.24 9.61 28.24
CA GLU A 154 4.21 9.12 27.32
C GLU A 154 3.26 10.24 26.90
N LEU A 155 2.84 11.06 27.87
CA LEU A 155 1.96 12.19 27.58
C LEU A 155 2.61 13.24 26.68
N PHE A 156 3.92 13.49 26.85
CA PHE A 156 4.67 14.36 25.95
C PHE A 156 4.68 13.82 24.52
N PHE A 157 4.93 12.53 24.36
CA PHE A 157 4.92 11.86 23.06
C PHE A 157 3.54 11.98 22.39
N ARG A 158 2.46 11.70 23.15
CA ARG A 158 1.08 11.84 22.65
C ARG A 158 0.68 13.29 22.36
N ALA A 159 1.15 14.24 23.14
CA ALA A 159 0.91 15.66 22.89
C ALA A 159 1.53 16.12 21.56
N VAL A 160 2.72 15.61 21.21
CA VAL A 160 3.37 15.88 19.93
C VAL A 160 2.63 15.23 18.78
N GLU A 161 2.17 13.99 18.94
CA GLU A 161 1.37 13.26 17.95
C GLU A 161 0.05 13.98 17.60
N GLN A 162 -0.58 14.58 18.59
CA GLN A 162 -1.90 15.22 18.47
C GLN A 162 -1.86 16.74 18.29
N ASP A 163 -0.69 17.31 17.98
CA ASP A 163 -0.51 18.76 17.72
C ASP A 163 -0.99 19.66 18.86
N TYR A 164 -0.69 19.31 20.10
CA TYR A 164 -1.04 20.16 21.24
C TYR A 164 -0.35 21.53 21.17
N PRO A 165 -0.88 22.55 21.89
CA PRO A 165 -0.26 23.86 21.93
C PRO A 165 1.18 23.84 22.45
N VAL A 166 2.00 24.77 21.97
CA VAL A 166 3.45 24.85 22.29
C VAL A 166 3.74 24.95 23.76
N GLU A 167 2.83 25.54 24.57
CA GLU A 167 2.90 25.63 26.01
C GLU A 167 3.00 24.26 26.68
N SER A 168 2.34 23.25 26.08
CA SER A 168 2.40 21.87 26.53
C SER A 168 3.80 21.29 26.35
N TYR A 169 4.46 21.59 25.24
CA TYR A 169 5.83 21.12 24.99
C TYR A 169 6.82 21.80 25.93
N HIS A 170 6.68 23.12 26.15
CA HIS A 170 7.47 23.87 27.13
C HIS A 170 7.31 23.34 28.56
N TYR A 171 6.10 22.90 28.93
CA TYR A 171 5.88 22.29 30.22
C TYR A 171 6.77 21.04 30.39
N PHE A 172 6.70 20.09 29.51
CA PHE A 172 7.49 18.86 29.62
C PHE A 172 9.01 19.09 29.58
N ILE A 173 9.46 20.04 28.76
CA ILE A 173 10.87 20.40 28.67
C ILE A 173 11.34 21.01 30.01
N ARG A 174 10.51 21.84 30.66
CA ARG A 174 10.81 22.37 31.99
C ARG A 174 10.85 21.31 33.09
N GLN A 175 10.09 20.21 32.92
CA GLN A 175 10.18 19.03 33.78
C GLN A 175 11.44 18.17 33.53
N GLY A 176 12.32 18.61 32.64
CA GLY A 176 13.57 17.91 32.30
C GLY A 176 13.41 16.77 31.29
N ILE A 177 12.26 16.66 30.62
CA ILE A 177 12.05 15.65 29.61
C ILE A 177 12.60 16.17 28.28
N SER A 178 13.60 15.46 27.74
CA SER A 178 14.23 15.86 26.49
C SER A 178 13.38 15.46 25.28
N PRO A 179 13.33 16.27 24.21
CA PRO A 179 12.77 15.84 22.93
C PRO A 179 13.47 14.63 22.30
N LEU A 180 14.68 14.29 22.78
CA LEU A 180 15.45 13.13 22.32
C LEU A 180 15.36 11.91 23.24
N ASP A 181 14.56 11.98 24.32
CA ASP A 181 14.37 10.85 25.21
C ASP A 181 13.64 9.72 24.50
N ARG A 182 14.26 8.54 24.50
CA ARG A 182 13.71 7.36 23.81
C ARG A 182 12.58 6.74 24.63
N GLN A 183 11.50 6.39 23.95
CA GLN A 183 10.43 5.53 24.42
C GLN A 183 10.77 4.04 24.25
N GLU A 184 9.91 3.16 24.75
CA GLU A 184 10.09 1.70 24.75
C GLU A 184 10.44 1.10 23.37
N PHE A 185 9.92 1.68 22.28
CA PHE A 185 10.16 1.24 20.89
C PHE A 185 11.25 2.05 20.17
N GLY A 186 12.05 2.83 20.90
CA GLY A 186 13.13 3.62 20.34
C GLY A 186 12.72 4.97 19.73
N PHE A 187 11.42 5.27 19.64
CA PHE A 187 10.93 6.57 19.16
C PHE A 187 11.21 7.67 20.19
N THR A 188 11.41 8.88 19.70
CA THR A 188 11.59 10.09 20.51
C THR A 188 10.47 11.09 20.22
N PRO A 189 10.16 12.06 21.11
CA PRO A 189 9.25 13.15 20.76
C PRO A 189 9.66 13.88 19.48
N PHE A 190 10.95 14.01 19.22
CA PHE A 190 11.46 14.62 17.99
C PHE A 190 11.16 13.77 16.76
N SER A 191 11.43 12.46 16.77
CA SER A 191 11.09 11.57 15.65
C SER A 191 9.58 11.51 15.41
N ASN A 192 8.78 11.56 16.47
CA ASN A 192 7.33 11.63 16.39
C ASN A 192 6.82 12.92 15.74
N ALA A 193 7.48 14.06 16.05
CA ALA A 193 7.16 15.33 15.42
C ALA A 193 7.44 15.32 13.90
N ILE A 194 8.44 14.56 13.46
CA ILE A 194 8.70 14.34 12.01
C ILE A 194 7.60 13.46 11.42
N GLU A 195 7.31 12.32 12.02
CA GLU A 195 6.33 11.33 11.52
C GLU A 195 4.92 11.92 11.38
N HIS A 196 4.51 12.76 12.34
CA HIS A 196 3.19 13.40 12.32
C HIS A 196 3.18 14.81 11.72
N HIS A 197 4.29 15.24 11.11
CA HIS A 197 4.42 16.56 10.50
C HIS A 197 3.98 17.70 11.42
N ASN A 198 4.47 17.71 12.66
CA ASN A 198 4.18 18.74 13.63
C ASN A 198 5.24 19.89 13.57
N PRO A 199 5.02 20.96 12.78
CA PRO A 199 6.02 22.00 12.57
C PRO A 199 6.23 22.85 13.82
N VAL A 200 5.24 22.90 14.74
CA VAL A 200 5.35 23.68 15.98
C VAL A 200 6.32 22.99 16.94
N ALA A 201 6.16 21.68 17.14
CA ALA A 201 7.07 20.90 17.94
C ALA A 201 8.49 20.87 17.34
N LEU A 202 8.60 20.68 16.02
CA LEU A 202 9.90 20.66 15.33
C LEU A 202 10.65 21.97 15.47
N ASP A 203 9.99 23.11 15.26
CA ASP A 203 10.60 24.43 15.40
C ASP A 203 11.15 24.65 16.80
N LEU A 204 10.35 24.34 17.82
CA LEU A 204 10.77 24.41 19.22
C LEU A 204 11.96 23.49 19.50
N PHE A 205 11.88 22.22 19.09
CA PHE A 205 12.92 21.23 19.41
C PHE A 205 14.25 21.57 18.71
N LEU A 206 14.21 21.97 17.43
CA LEU A 206 15.41 22.40 16.70
C LEU A 206 16.01 23.67 17.30
N THR A 207 15.20 24.59 17.83
CA THR A 207 15.68 25.81 18.51
C THR A 207 16.38 25.50 19.83
N LEU A 208 15.98 24.45 20.54
CA LEU A 208 16.56 24.04 21.80
C LEU A 208 17.82 23.19 21.65
N MET A 209 18.05 22.61 20.49
CA MET A 209 19.22 21.77 20.20
C MET A 209 20.43 22.63 19.85
N THR A 210 21.58 22.22 20.35
CA THR A 210 22.85 22.77 19.86
C THR A 210 23.16 22.31 18.43
N PRO A 211 23.96 23.06 17.66
CA PRO A 211 24.40 22.63 16.33
C PRO A 211 25.03 21.23 16.33
N ALA A 212 25.79 20.89 17.37
CA ALA A 212 26.40 19.56 17.49
C ALA A 212 25.36 18.45 17.69
N GLN A 213 24.31 18.71 18.46
CA GLN A 213 23.20 17.76 18.62
C GLN A 213 22.44 17.58 17.32
N ILE A 214 22.16 18.67 16.58
CA ILE A 214 21.51 18.60 15.26
C ILE A 214 22.35 17.78 14.29
N GLN A 215 23.67 17.99 14.26
CA GLN A 215 24.58 17.22 13.42
C GLN A 215 24.65 15.74 13.81
N ALA A 216 24.51 15.43 15.09
CA ALA A 216 24.54 14.06 15.63
C ALA A 216 23.21 13.32 15.45
N LEU A 217 22.13 13.97 14.99
CA LEU A 217 20.85 13.32 14.75
C LEU A 217 20.99 12.19 13.74
N THR A 218 20.61 11.00 14.16
CA THR A 218 20.54 9.81 13.32
C THR A 218 19.13 9.23 13.42
N PHE A 219 18.60 8.78 12.30
CA PHE A 219 17.29 8.13 12.23
C PHE A 219 17.45 6.76 11.59
N ASP A 220 16.66 5.81 12.05
CA ASP A 220 16.57 4.49 11.43
C ASP A 220 15.93 4.57 10.04
N HIS A 221 15.12 5.61 9.82
CA HIS A 221 14.47 5.92 8.55
C HIS A 221 14.88 7.28 8.03
N ASP A 222 14.73 7.48 6.74
CA ASP A 222 14.96 8.74 6.05
C ASP A 222 13.92 9.78 6.52
N PRO A 223 14.33 10.90 7.17
CA PRO A 223 13.40 11.89 7.69
C PRO A 223 12.63 12.65 6.61
N LEU A 224 13.11 12.61 5.34
CA LEU A 224 12.47 13.25 4.20
C LEU A 224 11.82 12.26 3.23
N ARG A 225 11.69 10.97 3.64
CA ARG A 225 11.13 9.91 2.80
C ARG A 225 9.77 10.28 2.18
N ASP A 226 8.96 11.05 2.92
CA ASP A 226 7.60 11.38 2.51
C ASP A 226 7.56 12.40 1.35
N LEU A 227 8.68 13.08 1.05
CA LEU A 227 8.81 13.86 -0.18
C LEU A 227 8.79 13.02 -1.46
N ARG A 228 8.96 11.70 -1.35
CA ARG A 228 8.80 10.73 -2.44
C ARG A 228 7.37 10.22 -2.60
N LEU A 229 6.52 10.49 -1.62
CA LEU A 229 5.13 10.07 -1.61
C LEU A 229 4.23 11.17 -2.19
N GLU A 230 3.01 10.79 -2.51
CA GLU A 230 2.00 11.76 -2.90
C GLU A 230 1.72 12.72 -1.74
N PRO A 231 1.75 14.06 -1.98
CA PRO A 231 1.48 15.02 -0.92
C PRO A 231 0.07 14.81 -0.33
N PRO A 232 -0.14 15.09 0.96
CA PRO A 232 -1.46 14.98 1.57
C PRO A 232 -2.51 15.82 0.86
N TYR A 233 -3.68 15.26 0.56
CA TYR A 233 -4.76 15.95 -0.15
C TYR A 233 -5.38 17.10 0.64
N HIS A 234 -5.42 17.01 1.98
CA HIS A 234 -5.99 18.05 2.84
C HIS A 234 -5.03 19.23 3.00
N ASP A 235 -5.46 20.42 2.59
CA ASP A 235 -4.67 21.66 2.63
C ASP A 235 -3.98 21.91 3.96
N ALA A 236 -4.67 21.71 5.08
CA ALA A 236 -4.11 21.96 6.41
C ALA A 236 -2.95 20.99 6.73
N VAL A 237 -3.11 19.71 6.40
CA VAL A 237 -2.08 18.67 6.60
C VAL A 237 -0.91 18.91 5.64
N ARG A 238 -1.19 19.26 4.39
CA ARG A 238 -0.20 19.57 3.37
C ARG A 238 0.68 20.77 3.75
N LYS A 239 0.08 21.85 4.28
CA LYS A 239 0.83 23.00 4.77
C LYS A 239 1.74 22.64 5.95
N LYS A 240 1.27 21.82 6.89
CA LYS A 240 2.09 21.30 7.99
C LYS A 240 3.24 20.45 7.47
N PHE A 241 2.97 19.55 6.53
CA PHE A 241 3.97 18.70 5.87
C PHE A 241 5.13 19.52 5.30
N TYR A 242 4.86 20.47 4.38
CA TYR A 242 5.93 21.26 3.77
C TYR A 242 6.64 22.18 4.76
N ARG A 243 5.92 22.71 5.77
CA ARG A 243 6.54 23.49 6.83
C ARG A 243 7.50 22.64 7.67
N SER A 244 7.14 21.44 8.01
CA SER A 244 8.00 20.49 8.73
C SER A 244 9.25 20.15 7.91
N MET A 245 9.08 19.83 6.61
CA MET A 245 10.20 19.56 5.71
C MET A 245 11.14 20.76 5.57
N ALA A 246 10.60 21.98 5.47
CA ALA A 246 11.39 23.20 5.40
C ALA A 246 12.24 23.43 6.67
N LEU A 247 11.68 23.17 7.86
CA LEU A 247 12.40 23.25 9.12
C LEU A 247 13.57 22.24 9.17
N LEU A 248 13.31 21.01 8.77
CA LEU A 248 14.33 19.96 8.72
C LEU A 248 15.46 20.31 7.73
N LEU A 249 15.12 20.76 6.53
CA LEU A 249 16.11 21.16 5.53
C LEU A 249 16.88 22.41 5.93
N LYS A 250 16.24 23.35 6.64
CA LYS A 250 16.95 24.52 7.20
C LYS A 250 17.96 24.12 8.26
N ALA A 251 17.64 23.13 9.09
CA ALA A 251 18.52 22.63 10.14
C ALA A 251 19.62 21.71 9.58
N ARG A 252 19.31 20.92 8.57
CA ARG A 252 20.18 19.91 7.94
C ARG A 252 20.00 19.92 6.42
N PRO A 253 20.62 20.86 5.70
CA PRO A 253 20.52 20.94 4.23
C PRO A 253 21.05 19.69 3.52
N ASP A 254 21.98 18.97 4.13
CA ASP A 254 22.53 17.71 3.60
C ASP A 254 21.50 16.58 3.50
N TRP A 255 20.40 16.64 4.24
CA TRP A 255 19.33 15.65 4.18
C TRP A 255 18.55 15.65 2.86
N ILE A 256 18.65 16.73 2.06
CA ILE A 256 18.03 16.77 0.74
C ILE A 256 18.58 15.72 -0.23
N HIS A 257 19.75 15.14 0.10
CA HIS A 257 20.33 14.05 -0.66
C HIS A 257 20.03 12.71 0.03
N PRO A 258 19.48 11.71 -0.69
CA PRO A 258 19.25 10.38 -0.12
C PRO A 258 20.53 9.78 0.43
N ARG A 259 20.46 9.17 1.61
CA ARG A 259 21.63 8.57 2.29
C ARG A 259 22.26 7.38 1.55
N SER A 260 21.47 6.64 0.78
CA SER A 260 21.97 5.56 -0.05
C SER A 260 22.30 6.10 -1.45
N GLY A 261 23.53 5.94 -1.91
CA GLY A 261 23.94 6.38 -3.24
C GLY A 261 23.16 5.72 -4.41
N SER A 262 22.41 4.67 -4.15
CA SER A 262 21.52 3.99 -5.10
C SER A 262 20.09 4.54 -5.13
N SER A 263 19.70 5.37 -4.17
CA SER A 263 18.34 5.94 -4.16
C SER A 263 18.23 7.15 -5.08
N PRO A 264 17.16 7.27 -5.88
CA PRO A 264 16.93 8.45 -6.71
C PRO A 264 16.77 9.70 -5.84
N SER A 265 17.09 10.86 -6.39
CA SER A 265 16.90 12.13 -5.69
C SER A 265 15.39 12.36 -5.42
N TYR A 266 15.04 13.01 -4.31
CA TYR A 266 13.65 13.38 -4.03
C TYR A 266 13.05 14.21 -5.17
N PHE A 267 13.87 15.07 -5.79
CA PHE A 267 13.45 15.97 -6.86
C PHE A 267 13.08 15.20 -8.13
N THR A 268 13.94 14.29 -8.59
CA THR A 268 13.63 13.45 -9.76
C THR A 268 12.47 12.54 -9.49
N THR A 269 12.34 12.00 -8.28
CA THR A 269 11.18 11.19 -7.87
C THR A 269 9.89 12.01 -7.90
N ALA A 270 9.89 13.24 -7.37
CA ALA A 270 8.71 14.11 -7.37
C ALA A 270 8.27 14.44 -8.80
N ILE A 271 9.20 14.80 -9.69
CA ILE A 271 8.91 15.06 -11.09
C ILE A 271 8.41 13.80 -11.78
N PHE A 272 9.10 12.67 -11.62
CA PHE A 272 8.76 11.40 -12.27
C PHE A 272 7.33 10.92 -11.94
N ASN A 273 6.90 11.11 -10.69
CA ASN A 273 5.56 10.74 -10.23
C ASN A 273 4.50 11.85 -10.41
N GLY A 274 4.86 12.99 -11.00
CA GLY A 274 3.92 14.09 -11.26
C GLY A 274 3.48 14.84 -10.00
N TYR A 275 4.30 14.88 -8.95
CA TYR A 275 3.99 15.60 -7.70
C TYR A 275 4.44 17.06 -7.79
N THR A 276 3.59 17.90 -8.40
CA THR A 276 3.88 19.31 -8.71
C THR A 276 4.33 20.10 -7.49
N GLU A 277 3.63 19.96 -6.36
CA GLU A 277 3.94 20.73 -5.16
C GLU A 277 5.27 20.32 -4.53
N SER A 278 5.56 19.01 -4.44
CA SER A 278 6.84 18.50 -3.95
C SER A 278 8.00 18.92 -4.85
N ALA A 279 7.82 18.88 -6.17
CA ALA A 279 8.84 19.33 -7.11
C ALA A 279 9.12 20.83 -6.95
N ASN A 280 8.08 21.67 -6.83
CA ASN A 280 8.24 23.10 -6.62
C ASN A 280 8.81 23.45 -5.23
N PHE A 281 8.43 22.71 -4.19
CA PHE A 281 9.03 22.84 -2.88
C PHE A 281 10.55 22.57 -2.94
N LEU A 282 10.95 21.46 -3.57
CA LEU A 282 12.36 21.07 -3.68
C LEU A 282 13.17 22.02 -4.58
N LEU A 283 12.54 22.66 -5.56
CA LEU A 283 13.20 23.67 -6.42
C LEU A 283 13.70 24.87 -5.62
N ALA A 284 13.13 25.19 -4.45
CA ALA A 284 13.64 26.24 -3.58
C ALA A 284 14.96 25.87 -2.87
N TRP A 285 15.32 24.60 -2.85
CA TRP A 285 16.49 24.06 -2.14
C TRP A 285 17.57 23.50 -3.07
N LEU A 286 17.21 23.18 -4.31
CA LEU A 286 18.06 22.53 -5.29
C LEU A 286 18.19 23.39 -6.54
N PRO A 287 19.28 23.27 -7.31
CA PRO A 287 19.38 23.90 -8.61
C PRO A 287 18.30 23.38 -9.55
N ALA A 288 17.85 24.26 -10.46
CA ALA A 288 16.89 23.88 -11.48
C ALA A 288 17.42 22.71 -12.32
N PRO A 289 16.58 21.72 -12.64
CA PRO A 289 16.98 20.59 -13.45
C PRO A 289 17.29 21.05 -14.88
N GLN A 290 18.07 20.25 -15.61
CA GLN A 290 18.42 20.50 -17.00
C GLN A 290 17.89 19.38 -17.90
N GLY A 291 17.93 19.62 -19.22
CA GLY A 291 17.53 18.62 -20.22
C GLY A 291 16.05 18.18 -20.05
N VAL A 292 15.82 16.91 -20.24
CA VAL A 292 14.46 16.31 -20.20
C VAL A 292 13.74 16.56 -18.87
N TRP A 293 14.44 16.64 -17.76
CA TRP A 293 13.87 16.95 -16.45
C TRP A 293 13.34 18.38 -16.34
N GLN A 294 14.01 19.34 -17.00
CA GLN A 294 13.53 20.70 -17.10
C GLN A 294 12.21 20.77 -17.89
N LEU A 295 12.11 20.03 -19.00
CA LEU A 295 10.89 19.98 -19.80
C LEU A 295 9.72 19.36 -19.03
N ALA A 296 9.99 18.27 -18.31
CA ALA A 296 9.00 17.66 -17.43
C ALA A 296 8.53 18.64 -16.35
N LEU A 297 9.42 19.42 -15.74
CA LEU A 297 9.07 20.44 -14.74
C LEU A 297 8.24 21.59 -15.35
N LEU A 298 8.59 22.05 -16.56
CA LEU A 298 7.79 23.05 -17.29
C LEU A 298 6.36 22.56 -17.53
N ALA A 299 6.24 21.31 -17.98
CA ALA A 299 4.92 20.68 -18.21
C ALA A 299 4.12 20.52 -16.92
N LEU A 300 4.80 20.12 -15.84
CA LEU A 300 4.20 19.93 -14.52
C LEU A 300 3.59 21.24 -13.98
N ASN A 301 4.26 22.36 -14.27
CA ASN A 301 3.83 23.69 -13.88
C ASN A 301 2.88 24.36 -14.91
N GLY A 302 2.43 23.61 -15.93
CA GLY A 302 1.53 24.13 -16.96
C GLY A 302 2.16 25.22 -17.83
N GLN A 303 3.50 25.33 -17.88
CA GLN A 303 4.22 26.32 -18.68
C GLN A 303 4.31 25.85 -20.14
N THR A 304 3.16 25.80 -20.81
CA THR A 304 3.01 25.24 -22.16
C THR A 304 3.88 25.94 -23.21
N GLN A 305 3.91 27.28 -23.25
CA GLN A 305 4.67 28.02 -24.27
C GLN A 305 6.19 27.81 -24.17
N PRO A 306 6.84 27.94 -22.99
CA PRO A 306 8.25 27.62 -22.84
C PRO A 306 8.59 26.17 -23.23
N LEU A 307 7.73 25.21 -22.82
CA LEU A 307 7.88 23.80 -23.19
C LEU A 307 7.84 23.62 -24.70
N MET A 308 6.82 24.16 -25.37
CA MET A 308 6.66 24.05 -26.82
C MET A 308 7.82 24.70 -27.59
N THR A 309 8.31 25.86 -27.11
CA THR A 309 9.49 26.51 -27.69
C THR A 309 10.72 25.62 -27.64
N ALA A 310 10.96 24.96 -26.49
CA ALA A 310 12.09 24.04 -26.33
C ALA A 310 11.93 22.79 -27.21
N LEU A 311 10.73 22.19 -27.26
CA LEU A 311 10.45 21.02 -28.08
C LEU A 311 10.55 21.30 -29.60
N HIS A 312 10.17 22.49 -30.07
CA HIS A 312 10.38 22.88 -31.47
C HIS A 312 11.86 23.01 -31.84
N GLN A 313 12.71 23.40 -30.87
CA GLN A 313 14.15 23.46 -31.09
C GLN A 313 14.80 22.07 -31.09
N GLN A 314 14.30 21.18 -30.24
CA GLN A 314 14.86 19.84 -30.05
C GLN A 314 13.74 18.76 -29.92
N PRO A 315 13.06 18.40 -31.02
CA PRO A 315 11.95 17.44 -30.97
C PRO A 315 12.33 16.04 -30.43
N ALA A 316 13.59 15.65 -30.65
CA ALA A 316 14.11 14.36 -30.15
C ALA A 316 14.03 14.20 -28.63
N GLN A 317 13.92 15.30 -27.87
CA GLN A 317 13.73 15.25 -26.42
C GLN A 317 12.44 14.57 -26.00
N LEU A 318 11.42 14.47 -26.87
CA LEU A 318 10.21 13.67 -26.58
C LEU A 318 10.51 12.19 -26.42
N GLU A 319 11.58 11.67 -27.03
CA GLU A 319 12.04 10.29 -26.96
C GLU A 319 13.02 10.07 -25.80
N GLU A 320 13.60 11.14 -25.24
CA GLU A 320 14.55 11.06 -24.12
C GLU A 320 13.87 10.45 -22.89
N THR A 321 14.62 9.61 -22.18
CA THR A 321 14.10 8.81 -21.07
C THR A 321 14.31 9.52 -19.73
N LEU A 322 13.22 9.68 -19.01
CA LEU A 322 13.21 9.99 -17.58
C LEU A 322 13.40 8.67 -16.81
N THR A 323 14.43 8.58 -15.98
CA THR A 323 14.72 7.37 -15.20
C THR A 323 14.67 7.68 -13.71
N GLU A 324 13.84 6.92 -12.97
CA GLU A 324 13.76 6.98 -11.53
C GLU A 324 14.40 5.72 -10.92
N GLY A 325 15.60 5.86 -10.38
CA GLY A 325 16.31 4.78 -9.69
C GLY A 325 16.49 3.52 -10.54
N GLU A 326 16.56 2.38 -9.88
CA GLU A 326 16.76 1.09 -10.54
C GLU A 326 15.43 0.56 -11.11
N GLY A 327 15.20 0.78 -12.39
CA GLY A 327 14.23 0.00 -13.16
C GLY A 327 12.93 0.69 -13.60
N ARG A 328 12.62 1.90 -13.16
CA ARG A 328 11.48 2.66 -13.72
C ARG A 328 11.98 3.73 -14.68
N SER A 329 11.60 3.60 -15.93
CA SER A 329 11.92 4.57 -16.96
C SER A 329 10.75 4.75 -17.93
N MET A 330 10.57 5.96 -18.41
CA MET A 330 9.61 6.27 -19.47
C MET A 330 10.14 7.44 -20.30
N SER A 331 9.75 7.52 -21.56
CA SER A 331 10.09 8.68 -22.39
C SER A 331 9.37 9.94 -21.89
N LEU A 332 9.88 11.11 -22.24
CA LEU A 332 9.22 12.38 -21.92
C LEU A 332 7.79 12.39 -22.49
N MET A 333 7.57 11.86 -23.70
CA MET A 333 6.24 11.83 -24.30
C MET A 333 5.26 10.95 -23.53
N GLU A 334 5.67 9.75 -23.10
CA GLU A 334 4.86 8.87 -22.24
C GLU A 334 4.56 9.55 -20.90
N TRP A 335 5.55 10.24 -20.34
CA TRP A 335 5.39 11.00 -19.11
C TRP A 335 4.38 12.16 -19.27
N LEU A 336 4.46 12.91 -20.41
CA LEU A 336 3.52 13.99 -20.71
C LEU A 336 2.08 13.48 -20.84
N ILE A 337 1.86 12.34 -21.48
CA ILE A 337 0.55 11.71 -21.57
C ILE A 337 0.01 11.39 -20.16
N LYS A 338 0.86 10.93 -19.28
CA LYS A 338 0.48 10.45 -17.96
C LYS A 338 0.25 11.56 -16.94
N TYR A 339 1.04 12.63 -16.99
CA TYR A 339 1.10 13.61 -15.91
C TYR A 339 0.82 15.06 -16.31
N ALA A 340 0.98 15.42 -17.58
CA ALA A 340 0.73 16.78 -18.02
C ALA A 340 -0.77 17.13 -18.00
N ALA A 341 -1.09 18.34 -17.57
CA ALA A 341 -2.45 18.88 -17.65
C ALA A 341 -2.94 18.93 -19.10
N GLN A 342 -4.27 18.84 -19.30
CA GLN A 342 -4.91 18.78 -20.62
C GLN A 342 -4.40 19.84 -21.61
N PRO A 343 -4.30 21.14 -21.28
CA PRO A 343 -3.84 22.14 -22.25
C PRO A 343 -2.41 21.89 -22.75
N THR A 344 -1.52 21.47 -21.87
CA THR A 344 -0.12 21.18 -22.21
C THR A 344 -0.02 19.91 -23.06
N ARG A 345 -0.70 18.85 -22.63
CA ARG A 345 -0.75 17.57 -23.35
C ARG A 345 -1.33 17.76 -24.75
N GLN A 346 -2.43 18.50 -24.87
CA GLN A 346 -3.07 18.78 -26.14
C GLN A 346 -2.15 19.58 -27.09
N ALA A 347 -1.47 20.61 -26.60
CA ALA A 347 -0.52 21.40 -27.38
C ALA A 347 0.61 20.53 -27.97
N VAL A 348 1.14 19.58 -27.18
CA VAL A 348 2.16 18.63 -27.65
C VAL A 348 1.57 17.66 -28.67
N LEU A 349 0.39 17.11 -28.41
CA LEU A 349 -0.30 16.18 -29.32
C LEU A 349 -0.63 16.84 -30.69
N GLU A 350 -0.91 18.12 -30.72
CA GLU A 350 -1.26 18.88 -31.95
C GLU A 350 -0.03 19.42 -32.71
N SER A 351 1.17 19.34 -32.11
CA SER A 351 2.37 20.01 -32.61
C SER A 351 3.04 19.37 -33.83
N ASN A 352 2.65 18.18 -34.24
CA ASN A 352 3.33 17.37 -35.26
C ASN A 352 4.82 17.05 -34.96
N LEU A 353 5.25 17.17 -33.69
CA LEU A 353 6.63 16.88 -33.28
C LEU A 353 6.84 15.40 -32.91
N ILE A 354 5.78 14.61 -32.82
CA ILE A 354 5.82 13.24 -32.31
C ILE A 354 6.25 12.28 -33.43
N ALA A 355 7.37 11.62 -33.24
CA ALA A 355 7.83 10.54 -34.14
C ALA A 355 7.14 9.21 -33.75
N TRP A 356 5.86 9.06 -34.09
CA TRP A 356 5.00 7.96 -33.65
C TRP A 356 5.60 6.55 -33.81
N ASP A 357 6.40 6.33 -34.86
CA ASP A 357 7.01 5.04 -35.12
C ASP A 357 8.10 4.67 -34.11
N ARG A 358 8.67 5.66 -33.41
CA ARG A 358 9.65 5.45 -32.36
C ARG A 358 9.05 4.87 -31.06
N PHE A 359 7.74 5.01 -30.90
CA PHE A 359 6.99 4.49 -29.75
C PHE A 359 6.32 3.13 -30.03
N GLN A 360 6.68 2.48 -31.13
CA GLN A 360 6.24 1.13 -31.43
C GLN A 360 7.28 0.11 -30.98
N HIS A 361 6.84 -0.92 -30.28
CA HIS A 361 7.71 -2.04 -29.92
C HIS A 361 6.93 -3.36 -29.95
N ALA A 362 7.67 -4.45 -30.07
CA ALA A 362 7.10 -5.79 -29.95
C ALA A 362 7.01 -6.17 -28.47
N SER A 363 5.81 -6.52 -28.03
CA SER A 363 5.60 -7.11 -26.70
C SER A 363 6.17 -8.53 -26.62
N ALA A 364 6.26 -9.09 -25.42
CA ALA A 364 6.82 -10.41 -25.18
C ALA A 364 6.09 -11.55 -25.96
N ASP A 365 4.82 -11.35 -26.32
CA ASP A 365 4.01 -12.26 -27.12
C ASP A 365 4.08 -11.97 -28.65
N GLY A 366 5.02 -11.10 -29.07
CA GLY A 366 5.29 -10.76 -30.47
C GLY A 366 4.28 -9.81 -31.11
N LYS A 367 3.35 -9.23 -30.35
CA LYS A 367 2.45 -8.20 -30.87
C LYS A 367 3.16 -6.86 -30.91
N VAL A 368 2.93 -6.11 -31.98
CA VAL A 368 3.37 -4.72 -32.06
C VAL A 368 2.37 -3.84 -31.34
N GLU A 369 2.86 -3.03 -30.41
CA GLU A 369 2.07 -2.08 -29.62
C GLU A 369 2.73 -0.70 -29.66
N ASN A 370 1.89 0.35 -29.56
CA ASN A 370 2.35 1.71 -29.39
C ASN A 370 2.27 2.08 -27.91
N THR A 371 3.40 2.46 -27.30
CA THR A 371 3.50 2.71 -25.86
C THR A 371 2.71 3.93 -25.43
N LEU A 372 2.60 4.96 -26.28
CA LEU A 372 1.80 6.17 -25.99
C LEU A 372 0.31 5.82 -25.82
N VAL A 373 -0.18 4.88 -26.64
CA VAL A 373 -1.56 4.38 -26.55
C VAL A 373 -1.75 3.57 -25.25
N ASN A 374 -0.75 2.75 -24.88
CA ASN A 374 -0.81 1.99 -23.63
C ASN A 374 -0.80 2.89 -22.40
N GLU A 375 0.06 3.92 -22.36
CA GLU A 375 0.07 4.90 -21.27
C GLU A 375 -1.25 5.68 -21.19
N ALA A 376 -1.81 6.08 -22.33
CA ALA A 376 -3.10 6.77 -22.37
C ALA A 376 -4.26 5.89 -21.87
N ARG A 377 -4.24 4.59 -22.21
CA ARG A 377 -5.25 3.61 -21.76
C ARG A 377 -5.15 3.35 -20.25
N GLY A 378 -3.93 3.30 -19.70
CA GLY A 378 -3.67 3.10 -18.28
C GLY A 378 -3.86 4.36 -17.43
N ASN A 379 -4.17 5.50 -18.02
CA ASN A 379 -4.21 6.77 -17.31
C ASN A 379 -5.49 6.93 -16.48
N TRP A 380 -5.42 6.52 -15.20
CA TRP A 380 -6.51 6.69 -14.24
C TRP A 380 -6.64 8.12 -13.71
N ARG A 381 -5.57 8.94 -13.81
CA ARG A 381 -5.48 10.29 -13.22
C ARG A 381 -6.44 11.29 -13.88
N PHE A 382 -6.67 11.12 -15.17
CA PHE A 382 -7.52 11.99 -15.98
C PHE A 382 -8.68 11.23 -16.65
N ARG A 383 -9.18 10.18 -16.01
CA ARG A 383 -10.24 9.29 -16.55
C ARG A 383 -11.56 10.02 -16.85
N ASP A 384 -11.80 11.13 -16.15
CA ASP A 384 -13.05 11.90 -16.27
C ASP A 384 -12.96 13.04 -17.32
N GLU A 385 -11.82 13.19 -18.02
CA GLU A 385 -11.71 14.14 -19.13
C GLU A 385 -12.58 13.72 -20.32
N ASN A 386 -13.15 14.71 -21.00
CA ASN A 386 -13.90 14.51 -22.25
C ASN A 386 -13.38 15.47 -23.33
N PRO A 387 -12.74 15.01 -24.43
CA PRO A 387 -12.42 13.59 -24.71
C PRO A 387 -11.38 13.00 -23.74
N THR A 388 -11.43 11.68 -23.54
CA THR A 388 -10.47 10.98 -22.67
C THR A 388 -9.04 11.09 -23.21
N VAL A 389 -8.04 10.90 -22.35
CA VAL A 389 -6.61 10.91 -22.76
C VAL A 389 -6.36 9.94 -23.91
N LEU A 390 -6.95 8.74 -23.85
CA LEU A 390 -6.85 7.74 -24.91
C LEU A 390 -7.42 8.27 -26.26
N GLN A 391 -8.58 8.92 -26.23
CA GLN A 391 -9.19 9.48 -27.41
C GLN A 391 -8.33 10.61 -28.01
N GLN A 392 -7.79 11.49 -27.16
CA GLN A 392 -6.88 12.57 -27.60
C GLN A 392 -5.65 12.01 -28.32
N VAL A 393 -5.00 10.99 -27.74
CA VAL A 393 -3.81 10.31 -28.31
C VAL A 393 -4.15 9.64 -29.64
N LEU A 394 -5.25 8.89 -29.71
CA LEU A 394 -5.67 8.20 -30.93
C LEU A 394 -6.02 9.17 -32.06
N VAL A 395 -6.78 10.23 -31.77
CA VAL A 395 -7.14 11.28 -32.75
C VAL A 395 -5.90 11.99 -33.27
N SER A 396 -4.96 12.33 -32.40
CA SER A 396 -3.69 12.94 -32.78
C SER A 396 -2.87 12.02 -33.69
N ALA A 397 -2.73 10.75 -33.34
CA ALA A 397 -2.03 9.77 -34.16
C ALA A 397 -2.63 9.66 -35.57
N VAL A 398 -3.97 9.60 -35.68
CA VAL A 398 -4.66 9.52 -36.97
C VAL A 398 -4.45 10.79 -37.79
N ARG A 399 -4.59 11.98 -37.20
CA ARG A 399 -4.38 13.27 -37.89
C ARG A 399 -2.95 13.42 -38.42
N GLN A 400 -1.98 12.91 -37.68
CA GLN A 400 -0.56 12.91 -38.08
C GLN A 400 -0.19 11.71 -38.96
N ARG A 401 -1.18 10.92 -39.43
CA ARG A 401 -1.01 9.76 -40.31
C ARG A 401 -0.10 8.67 -39.72
N ALA A 402 -0.06 8.55 -38.41
CA ALA A 402 0.69 7.51 -37.73
C ALA A 402 0.06 6.12 -37.98
N THR A 403 0.91 5.11 -38.12
CA THR A 403 0.47 3.74 -38.27
C THR A 403 0.19 3.12 -36.89
N LEU A 404 -1.06 3.14 -36.46
CA LEU A 404 -1.46 2.47 -35.22
C LEU A 404 -1.56 0.95 -35.45
N PRO A 405 -1.08 0.11 -34.52
CA PRO A 405 -1.19 -1.35 -34.62
C PRO A 405 -2.65 -1.82 -34.68
N ALA A 406 -2.99 -2.64 -35.66
CA ALA A 406 -4.38 -3.07 -35.88
C ALA A 406 -4.94 -3.88 -34.71
N ALA A 407 -4.13 -4.75 -34.10
CA ALA A 407 -4.54 -5.53 -32.94
C ALA A 407 -4.85 -4.66 -31.72
N GLN A 408 -4.05 -3.60 -31.48
CA GLN A 408 -4.26 -2.65 -30.40
C GLN A 408 -5.55 -1.83 -30.62
N LEU A 409 -5.80 -1.38 -31.86
CA LEU A 409 -7.07 -0.72 -32.22
C LEU A 409 -8.27 -1.65 -32.06
N ALA A 410 -8.17 -2.92 -32.45
CA ALA A 410 -9.24 -3.89 -32.27
C ALA A 410 -9.60 -4.05 -30.78
N ASP A 411 -8.59 -4.16 -29.92
CA ASP A 411 -8.79 -4.29 -28.49
C ASP A 411 -9.44 -3.04 -27.85
N ILE A 412 -9.11 -1.85 -28.33
CA ILE A 412 -9.74 -0.59 -27.87
C ILE A 412 -11.20 -0.52 -28.32
N LEU A 413 -11.47 -0.79 -29.62
CA LEU A 413 -12.81 -0.68 -30.18
C LEU A 413 -13.78 -1.76 -29.67
N ARG A 414 -13.25 -2.89 -29.16
CA ARG A 414 -14.03 -3.92 -28.46
C ARG A 414 -14.81 -3.34 -27.29
N TYR A 415 -14.18 -2.47 -26.51
CA TYR A 415 -14.75 -1.88 -25.30
C TYR A 415 -15.36 -0.47 -25.52
N ASP A 416 -15.40 0.04 -26.75
CA ASP A 416 -16.06 1.30 -27.11
C ASP A 416 -17.58 1.10 -27.23
N GLU A 417 -18.27 0.82 -26.13
CA GLU A 417 -19.69 0.44 -26.11
C GLU A 417 -20.61 1.44 -26.82
N GLN A 418 -20.34 2.72 -26.69
CA GLN A 418 -21.14 3.80 -27.29
C GLN A 418 -20.67 4.17 -28.70
N GLY A 419 -19.55 3.66 -29.19
CA GLY A 419 -18.99 4.01 -30.49
C GLY A 419 -18.45 5.44 -30.60
N VAL A 420 -18.19 6.07 -29.45
CA VAL A 420 -17.65 7.45 -29.39
C VAL A 420 -16.25 7.52 -29.95
N THR A 421 -15.38 6.61 -29.51
CA THR A 421 -13.99 6.55 -29.99
C THR A 421 -13.93 6.24 -31.47
N LEU A 422 -14.76 5.32 -31.94
CA LEU A 422 -14.89 5.01 -33.38
C LEU A 422 -15.31 6.24 -34.19
N ALA A 423 -16.33 6.99 -33.76
CA ALA A 423 -16.77 8.20 -34.43
C ALA A 423 -15.64 9.24 -34.53
N MET A 424 -14.96 9.51 -33.44
CA MET A 424 -13.83 10.46 -33.38
C MET A 424 -12.68 10.05 -34.31
N LEU A 425 -12.37 8.75 -34.43
CA LEU A 425 -11.33 8.25 -35.34
C LEU A 425 -11.71 8.46 -36.81
N ILE A 426 -12.98 8.26 -37.17
CA ILE A 426 -13.48 8.52 -38.53
C ILE A 426 -13.42 10.03 -38.84
N GLU A 427 -13.88 10.88 -37.92
CA GLU A 427 -13.79 12.34 -38.04
C GLU A 427 -12.35 12.85 -38.13
N ALA A 428 -11.41 12.18 -37.44
CA ALA A 428 -9.99 12.46 -37.54
C ALA A 428 -9.36 12.03 -38.88
N GLY A 429 -10.07 11.27 -39.70
CA GLY A 429 -9.63 10.84 -41.04
C GLY A 429 -9.12 9.40 -41.10
N LEU A 430 -9.41 8.55 -40.10
CA LEU A 430 -9.08 7.13 -40.21
C LEU A 430 -9.92 6.46 -41.32
N PRO A 431 -9.30 5.88 -42.38
CA PRO A 431 -10.07 5.37 -43.49
C PRO A 431 -10.84 4.09 -43.13
N CYS A 432 -12.04 3.98 -43.67
CA CYS A 432 -12.90 2.79 -43.44
C CYS A 432 -12.26 1.47 -43.88
N SER A 433 -11.43 1.47 -44.92
CA SER A 433 -10.65 0.29 -45.31
C SER A 433 -9.77 -0.23 -44.18
N ARG A 434 -9.19 0.69 -43.38
CA ARG A 434 -8.38 0.33 -42.21
C ARG A 434 -9.25 -0.22 -41.09
N LEU A 435 -10.39 0.41 -40.83
CA LEU A 435 -11.36 -0.07 -39.81
C LEU A 435 -11.90 -1.45 -40.14
N LEU A 436 -12.18 -1.74 -41.42
CA LEU A 436 -12.61 -3.07 -41.85
C LEU A 436 -11.50 -4.12 -41.66
N SER A 437 -10.23 -3.77 -41.89
CA SER A 437 -9.12 -4.67 -41.57
C SER A 437 -8.96 -4.92 -40.07
N VAL A 438 -9.22 -3.92 -39.22
CA VAL A 438 -9.26 -4.07 -37.77
C VAL A 438 -10.42 -4.96 -37.34
N SER A 439 -11.60 -4.79 -37.94
CA SER A 439 -12.78 -5.63 -37.63
C SER A 439 -12.56 -7.12 -37.89
N ALA A 440 -11.72 -7.46 -38.84
CA ALA A 440 -11.36 -8.86 -39.12
C ALA A 440 -10.55 -9.54 -38.02
N LEU A 441 -9.93 -8.77 -37.12
CA LEU A 441 -9.18 -9.28 -35.97
C LEU A 441 -10.05 -9.52 -34.74
N LEU A 442 -11.27 -9.00 -34.71
CA LEU A 442 -12.22 -9.20 -33.64
C LEU A 442 -12.75 -10.65 -33.69
N LYS A 443 -12.81 -11.32 -32.53
CA LYS A 443 -13.26 -12.72 -32.41
C LYS A 443 -14.80 -12.83 -32.40
N GLU A 444 -15.33 -13.93 -31.95
CA GLU A 444 -16.78 -14.20 -31.96
C GLU A 444 -17.44 -14.03 -30.57
N ASP A 445 -16.86 -13.22 -29.69
CA ASP A 445 -17.54 -12.86 -28.45
C ASP A 445 -18.56 -11.70 -28.66
N ASP A 446 -19.48 -11.51 -27.73
CA ASP A 446 -20.56 -10.52 -27.83
C ASP A 446 -20.07 -9.09 -28.01
N ASN A 447 -18.94 -8.71 -27.39
CA ASN A 447 -18.36 -7.40 -27.51
C ASN A 447 -17.75 -7.18 -28.90
N ASP A 448 -17.06 -8.19 -29.39
CA ASP A 448 -16.47 -8.21 -30.72
C ASP A 448 -17.52 -8.14 -31.83
N ILE A 449 -18.62 -8.88 -31.69
CA ILE A 449 -19.76 -8.82 -32.63
C ILE A 449 -20.35 -7.41 -32.65
N ARG A 450 -20.60 -6.82 -31.48
CA ARG A 450 -21.10 -5.43 -31.39
C ARG A 450 -20.13 -4.42 -32.01
N ALA A 451 -18.84 -4.56 -31.77
CA ALA A 451 -17.82 -3.71 -32.35
C ALA A 451 -17.78 -3.82 -33.89
N ARG A 452 -17.82 -5.05 -34.45
CA ARG A 452 -17.93 -5.27 -35.90
C ARG A 452 -19.17 -4.62 -36.51
N GLN A 453 -20.31 -4.76 -35.86
CA GLN A 453 -21.58 -4.15 -36.33
C GLN A 453 -21.48 -2.63 -36.38
N ARG A 454 -20.92 -1.99 -35.33
CA ARG A 454 -20.69 -0.54 -35.29
C ARG A 454 -19.76 -0.07 -36.41
N ILE A 455 -18.64 -0.77 -36.62
CA ILE A 455 -17.69 -0.46 -37.72
C ILE A 455 -18.38 -0.58 -39.08
N ALA A 456 -19.08 -1.69 -39.33
CA ALA A 456 -19.80 -1.91 -40.58
C ALA A 456 -20.85 -0.84 -40.81
N GLN A 457 -21.68 -0.51 -39.83
CA GLN A 457 -22.70 0.50 -39.92
C GLN A 457 -22.13 1.89 -40.26
N ARG A 458 -21.06 2.29 -39.58
CA ARG A 458 -20.43 3.61 -39.82
C ARG A 458 -19.72 3.68 -41.15
N CYS A 459 -19.11 2.59 -41.61
CA CYS A 459 -18.39 2.55 -42.89
C CYS A 459 -19.27 2.26 -44.10
N SER A 460 -20.53 1.85 -43.91
CA SER A 460 -21.51 1.66 -45.00
C SER A 460 -22.39 2.88 -45.27
N ALA A 461 -22.39 3.88 -44.34
CA ALA A 461 -23.13 5.11 -44.58
C ALA A 461 -22.44 5.90 -45.70
N PRO A 462 -23.16 6.35 -46.74
CA PRO A 462 -22.61 7.23 -47.77
C PRO A 462 -22.16 8.54 -47.10
N THR A 463 -20.89 8.90 -47.29
CA THR A 463 -20.29 10.17 -46.87
C THR A 463 -20.81 11.32 -47.65
#